data_8c7f4abf2464e81d1bb58fdaee772a6b
#
_entry.id   8c7f4abf2464e81d1bb58fdaee772a6b
#
_cell.length_a   1.000
_cell.length_b   1.000
_cell.length_c   1.000
_cell.angle_alpha   90.00
_cell.angle_beta   90.00
_cell.angle_gamma   90.00
#
_symmetry.space_group_name_H-M   'P 1'
#
loop_
_entity.id
_entity.type
_entity.pdbx_description
1 polymer ?
#
loop_
_entity_poly.entity_id
_entity_poly.type
_entity_poly.pdbx_seq_one_letter_code
_entity_poly.pdbx_strand_id
1 'polypeptide(L)'
;MLAADGTVLESFDYFQPTNEVVAGLTRHLGDPVDSPNAGGLESPPGIDHVWGGLRLYDTDTAGSVPHDPNHYVFLDGPTAGPLPVGTAAGVGSATGVRVGDPPSVLTVGAEIAAPYTDPTTGRTIVTARIGIVPVPPQSGLTDPSFAVAVLSYTDTGEIERLIAPSSNFGV
;
A
#
# COMPACT_ATOMS: atom_id res chain seq x y z
N MET A 1 -3.10 -6.16 -10.13
CA MET A 1 -2.84 -7.58 -9.76
C MET A 1 -2.06 -8.25 -10.87
N LEU A 2 -1.16 -9.15 -10.52
CA LEU A 2 -0.34 -9.91 -11.48
C LEU A 2 -0.57 -11.41 -11.28
N ALA A 3 -0.58 -12.16 -12.38
CA ALA A 3 -0.44 -13.61 -12.36
C ALA A 3 0.98 -14.04 -11.98
N ALA A 4 1.17 -15.33 -11.70
CA ALA A 4 2.49 -15.87 -11.32
C ALA A 4 3.57 -15.69 -12.41
N ASP A 5 3.18 -15.60 -13.67
CA ASP A 5 4.04 -15.36 -14.84
C ASP A 5 4.32 -13.86 -15.09
N GLY A 6 3.80 -12.97 -14.25
CA GLY A 6 3.93 -11.51 -14.37
C GLY A 6 2.89 -10.85 -15.27
N THR A 7 1.96 -11.61 -15.86
CA THR A 7 0.87 -11.02 -16.65
C THR A 7 -0.04 -10.16 -15.78
N VAL A 8 -0.35 -8.94 -16.25
CA VAL A 8 -1.30 -8.06 -15.58
C VAL A 8 -2.71 -8.64 -15.76
N LEU A 9 -3.34 -9.06 -14.68
CA LEU A 9 -4.71 -9.56 -14.66
C LEU A 9 -5.71 -8.42 -14.54
N GLU A 10 -5.46 -7.48 -13.65
CA GLU A 10 -6.31 -6.34 -13.41
C GLU A 10 -5.50 -5.20 -12.77
N SER A 11 -5.85 -3.96 -13.10
CA SER A 11 -5.25 -2.75 -12.52
C SER A 11 -6.35 -1.95 -11.86
N PHE A 12 -6.05 -1.41 -10.68
CA PHE A 12 -6.96 -0.57 -9.92
C PHE A 12 -6.31 0.81 -9.70
N ASP A 13 -7.14 1.83 -9.74
CA ASP A 13 -6.75 3.20 -9.42
C ASP A 13 -7.28 3.54 -8.01
N TYR A 14 -6.50 4.23 -7.20
CA TYR A 14 -6.88 4.61 -5.83
C TYR A 14 -8.03 5.60 -5.77
N PHE A 15 -8.38 6.23 -6.91
CA PHE A 15 -9.46 7.20 -7.03
C PHE A 15 -10.72 6.63 -7.68
N GLN A 16 -10.69 5.35 -8.13
CA GLN A 16 -11.90 4.70 -8.62
C GLN A 16 -12.82 4.31 -7.45
N PRO A 17 -14.13 4.10 -7.71
CA PRO A 17 -15.07 3.66 -6.68
C PRO A 17 -14.60 2.39 -5.97
N THR A 18 -14.54 2.39 -4.64
CA THR A 18 -14.01 1.27 -3.85
C THR A 18 -14.78 -0.04 -4.09
N ASN A 19 -16.10 0.04 -4.28
CA ASN A 19 -16.92 -1.14 -4.57
C ASN A 19 -16.52 -1.85 -5.88
N GLU A 20 -15.99 -1.13 -6.88
CA GLU A 20 -15.46 -1.73 -8.11
C GLU A 20 -14.14 -2.47 -7.84
N VAL A 21 -13.28 -1.90 -7.00
CA VAL A 21 -12.03 -2.53 -6.57
C VAL A 21 -12.30 -3.80 -5.78
N VAL A 22 -13.21 -3.73 -4.79
CA VAL A 22 -13.63 -4.88 -3.99
C VAL A 22 -14.19 -5.99 -4.90
N ALA A 23 -15.08 -5.65 -5.84
CA ALA A 23 -15.61 -6.61 -6.79
C ALA A 23 -14.51 -7.22 -7.69
N GLY A 24 -13.53 -6.42 -8.11
CA GLY A 24 -12.38 -6.88 -8.87
C GLY A 24 -11.50 -7.84 -8.07
N LEU A 25 -11.14 -7.48 -6.86
CA LEU A 25 -10.35 -8.33 -5.96
C LEU A 25 -11.08 -9.64 -5.64
N THR A 26 -12.39 -9.57 -5.38
CA THR A 26 -13.22 -10.75 -5.09
C THR A 26 -13.22 -11.75 -6.24
N ARG A 27 -13.25 -11.30 -7.51
CA ARG A 27 -13.17 -12.21 -8.67
C ARG A 27 -11.90 -13.07 -8.66
N HIS A 28 -10.81 -12.56 -8.11
CA HIS A 28 -9.51 -13.24 -8.14
C HIS A 28 -9.13 -13.91 -6.80
N LEU A 29 -9.62 -13.38 -5.69
CA LEU A 29 -9.22 -13.80 -4.35
C LEU A 29 -10.34 -14.51 -3.57
N GLY A 30 -11.57 -14.52 -4.09
CA GLY A 30 -12.75 -14.96 -3.35
C GLY A 30 -13.31 -13.85 -2.46
N ASP A 31 -14.31 -14.18 -1.64
CA ASP A 31 -14.97 -13.20 -0.78
C ASP A 31 -14.03 -12.70 0.34
N PRO A 32 -14.03 -11.39 0.65
CA PRO A 32 -13.26 -10.86 1.77
C PRO A 32 -13.92 -11.20 3.11
N VAL A 33 -13.14 -11.04 4.17
CA VAL A 33 -13.68 -10.90 5.52
C VAL A 33 -13.81 -9.42 5.81
N ASP A 34 -15.03 -8.94 5.93
CA ASP A 34 -15.32 -7.53 6.19
C ASP A 34 -15.40 -7.25 7.69
N SER A 35 -14.84 -6.11 8.10
CA SER A 35 -14.94 -5.63 9.47
C SER A 35 -15.04 -4.11 9.54
N PRO A 36 -15.91 -3.56 10.43
CA PRO A 36 -15.93 -2.12 10.66
C PRO A 36 -14.58 -1.64 11.22
N ASN A 37 -14.10 -0.53 10.70
CA ASN A 37 -12.94 0.18 11.21
C ASN A 37 -13.42 1.53 11.78
N ALA A 38 -13.18 1.76 13.07
CA ALA A 38 -13.62 2.98 13.73
C ALA A 38 -12.84 4.23 13.29
N GLY A 39 -11.75 4.04 12.54
CA GLY A 39 -10.82 5.10 12.21
C GLY A 39 -9.93 5.50 13.40
N GLY A 40 -9.25 6.63 13.26
CA GLY A 40 -8.35 7.18 14.26
C GLY A 40 -8.28 8.70 14.16
N LEU A 41 -7.25 9.28 14.78
CA LEU A 41 -7.06 10.75 14.75
C LEU A 41 -6.87 11.30 13.33
N GLU A 42 -6.24 10.51 12.45
CA GLU A 42 -5.88 10.91 11.08
C GLU A 42 -6.58 10.03 10.02
N SER A 43 -7.43 9.11 10.45
CA SER A 43 -8.13 8.19 9.56
C SER A 43 -9.62 8.25 9.82
N PRO A 44 -10.46 8.52 8.83
CA PRO A 44 -11.92 8.48 8.99
C PRO A 44 -12.38 7.05 9.30
N PRO A 45 -13.59 6.86 9.88
CA PRO A 45 -14.16 5.52 9.98
C PRO A 45 -14.41 4.92 8.59
N GLY A 46 -14.45 3.58 8.52
CA GLY A 46 -14.63 2.89 7.26
C GLY A 46 -14.84 1.39 7.43
N ILE A 47 -14.52 0.64 6.37
CA ILE A 47 -14.60 -0.81 6.35
C ILE A 47 -13.24 -1.37 5.93
N ASP A 48 -12.75 -2.35 6.66
CA ASP A 48 -11.65 -3.19 6.23
C ASP A 48 -12.18 -4.42 5.49
N HIS A 49 -11.78 -4.58 4.23
CA HIS A 49 -11.99 -5.78 3.44
C HIS A 49 -10.69 -6.59 3.43
N VAL A 50 -10.70 -7.83 3.94
CA VAL A 50 -9.48 -8.61 4.20
C VAL A 50 -9.47 -9.92 3.43
N TRP A 51 -8.41 -10.13 2.63
CA TRP A 51 -8.09 -11.37 1.93
C TRP A 51 -6.72 -11.90 2.40
N GLY A 52 -6.71 -12.61 3.53
CA GLY A 52 -5.45 -13.07 4.13
C GLY A 52 -4.52 -11.89 4.48
N GLY A 53 -3.36 -11.81 3.83
CA GLY A 53 -2.41 -10.73 4.04
C GLY A 53 -2.69 -9.43 3.26
N LEU A 54 -3.73 -9.40 2.42
CA LEU A 54 -4.19 -8.19 1.74
C LEU A 54 -5.34 -7.59 2.54
N ARG A 55 -5.25 -6.31 2.87
CA ARG A 55 -6.33 -5.51 3.44
C ARG A 55 -6.57 -4.28 2.57
N LEU A 56 -7.82 -4.06 2.19
CA LEU A 56 -8.27 -2.82 1.57
C LEU A 56 -9.12 -2.06 2.60
N TYR A 57 -8.70 -0.85 2.90
CA TYR A 57 -9.42 0.06 3.80
C TYR A 57 -10.24 1.02 2.95
N ASP A 58 -11.56 0.81 2.97
CA ASP A 58 -12.56 1.68 2.38
C ASP A 58 -12.93 2.77 3.39
N THR A 59 -12.56 4.00 3.10
CA THR A 59 -12.81 5.12 4.00
C THR A 59 -14.17 5.77 3.82
N ASP A 60 -14.94 5.39 2.79
CA ASP A 60 -16.24 5.98 2.41
C ASP A 60 -16.23 7.53 2.32
N THR A 61 -15.05 8.12 2.23
CA THR A 61 -14.86 9.57 2.15
C THR A 61 -14.60 10.06 0.73
N ALA A 62 -14.89 9.21 -0.25
CA ALA A 62 -14.67 9.47 -1.66
C ALA A 62 -15.12 10.86 -2.08
N GLY A 63 -14.17 11.67 -2.52
CA GLY A 63 -14.43 13.01 -3.03
C GLY A 63 -14.64 14.11 -1.98
N SER A 64 -14.41 13.84 -0.70
CA SER A 64 -14.51 14.85 0.35
C SER A 64 -13.38 15.87 0.31
N VAL A 65 -12.19 15.44 -0.13
CA VAL A 65 -11.02 16.31 -0.35
C VAL A 65 -10.43 16.03 -1.74
N PRO A 66 -10.06 17.06 -2.52
CA PRO A 66 -9.37 16.86 -3.77
C PRO A 66 -8.09 16.03 -3.57
N HIS A 67 -7.93 14.98 -4.38
CA HIS A 67 -6.81 14.03 -4.33
C HIS A 67 -6.76 13.09 -3.10
N ASP A 68 -7.83 12.99 -2.30
CA ASP A 68 -7.93 11.89 -1.33
C ASP A 68 -8.21 10.58 -2.06
N PRO A 69 -7.45 9.52 -1.75
CA PRO A 69 -7.76 8.19 -2.25
C PRO A 69 -9.09 7.69 -1.69
N ASN A 70 -9.86 6.97 -2.50
CA ASN A 70 -11.10 6.34 -2.06
C ASN A 70 -10.85 5.14 -1.16
N HIS A 71 -9.66 4.58 -1.23
CA HIS A 71 -9.25 3.42 -0.45
C HIS A 71 -7.73 3.35 -0.31
N TYR A 72 -7.30 2.63 0.72
CA TYR A 72 -5.90 2.31 0.97
C TYR A 72 -5.70 0.80 0.95
N VAL A 73 -4.58 0.35 0.43
CA VAL A 73 -4.20 -1.06 0.37
C VAL A 73 -3.01 -1.33 1.26
N PHE A 74 -3.14 -2.36 2.10
CA PHE A 74 -2.08 -2.84 2.97
C PHE A 74 -1.78 -4.29 2.62
N LEU A 75 -0.51 -4.62 2.49
CA LEU A 75 -0.02 -5.98 2.32
C LEU A 75 0.87 -6.32 3.52
N ASP A 76 0.40 -7.20 4.38
CA ASP A 76 1.07 -7.63 5.62
C ASP A 76 1.54 -9.09 5.54
N GLY A 77 1.37 -9.74 4.39
CA GLY A 77 1.73 -11.14 4.20
C GLY A 77 1.14 -11.71 2.92
N PRO A 78 1.20 -13.03 2.72
CA PRO A 78 0.60 -13.67 1.55
C PRO A 78 -0.92 -13.49 1.57
N THR A 79 -1.51 -13.26 0.39
CA THR A 79 -2.96 -13.17 0.23
C THR A 79 -3.62 -14.55 0.38
N ALA A 80 -4.91 -14.58 0.73
CA ALA A 80 -5.67 -15.82 0.84
C ALA A 80 -5.90 -16.51 -0.50
N GLY A 81 -5.76 -15.81 -1.62
CA GLY A 81 -5.97 -16.34 -2.95
C GLY A 81 -4.71 -16.97 -3.56
N PRO A 82 -4.85 -17.63 -4.71
CA PRO A 82 -3.74 -18.29 -5.39
C PRO A 82 -2.76 -17.29 -6.06
N LEU A 83 -3.10 -16.00 -6.10
CA LEU A 83 -2.35 -15.01 -6.85
C LEU A 83 -1.37 -14.25 -5.94
N PRO A 84 -0.09 -14.20 -6.29
CA PRO A 84 0.84 -13.33 -5.60
C PRO A 84 0.45 -11.87 -5.86
N VAL A 85 0.26 -11.10 -4.80
CA VAL A 85 0.07 -9.64 -4.89
C VAL A 85 1.43 -8.99 -4.71
N GLY A 86 1.85 -8.27 -5.72
CA GLY A 86 3.07 -7.49 -5.69
C GLY A 86 2.83 -6.11 -6.29
N THR A 87 3.67 -5.14 -5.98
CA THR A 87 3.60 -3.86 -6.67
C THR A 87 4.29 -3.98 -8.02
N ALA A 88 3.56 -3.69 -9.10
CA ALA A 88 4.16 -3.60 -10.43
C ALA A 88 4.97 -2.30 -10.62
N ALA A 89 4.91 -1.39 -9.70
CA ALA A 89 5.60 -0.10 -9.73
C ALA A 89 7.06 -0.25 -9.31
N GLY A 90 7.78 -1.15 -9.98
CA GLY A 90 9.20 -1.23 -9.80
C GLY A 90 9.91 -0.11 -10.55
N VAL A 91 10.39 0.89 -9.87
CA VAL A 91 11.56 1.58 -10.38
C VAL A 91 12.72 0.56 -10.29
N GLY A 92 13.00 -0.11 -11.39
CA GLY A 92 14.20 -0.93 -11.53
C GLY A 92 14.09 -2.44 -11.21
N SER A 93 12.94 -2.96 -10.80
CA SER A 93 12.73 -4.42 -10.69
C SER A 93 11.66 -4.91 -11.65
N ALA A 94 12.00 -5.80 -12.55
CA ALA A 94 11.04 -6.46 -13.44
C ALA A 94 10.02 -7.35 -12.70
N THR A 95 10.22 -7.59 -11.41
CA THR A 95 9.44 -8.52 -10.58
C THR A 95 8.65 -7.84 -9.47
N GLY A 96 8.79 -6.51 -9.30
CA GLY A 96 8.15 -5.79 -8.20
C GLY A 96 8.78 -6.10 -6.82
N VAL A 97 8.22 -5.49 -5.78
CA VAL A 97 8.61 -5.69 -4.38
C VAL A 97 7.50 -6.45 -3.67
N ARG A 98 7.86 -7.41 -2.83
CA ARG A 98 6.92 -8.29 -2.14
C ARG A 98 7.19 -8.30 -0.63
N VAL A 99 6.17 -8.61 0.15
CA VAL A 99 6.34 -9.00 1.55
C VAL A 99 7.18 -10.28 1.60
N GLY A 100 8.18 -10.30 2.49
CA GLY A 100 9.18 -11.36 2.61
C GLY A 100 10.46 -11.14 1.81
N ASP A 101 10.47 -10.16 0.90
CA ASP A 101 11.72 -9.81 0.18
C ASP A 101 12.71 -9.13 1.12
N PRO A 102 14.03 -9.32 0.90
CA PRO A 102 15.05 -8.54 1.61
C PRO A 102 15.03 -7.07 1.14
N PRO A 103 15.29 -6.08 2.03
CA PRO A 103 15.31 -4.67 1.65
C PRO A 103 16.30 -4.31 0.53
N SER A 104 17.28 -5.17 0.26
CA SER A 104 18.24 -5.00 -0.85
C SER A 104 17.61 -5.05 -2.24
N VAL A 105 16.35 -5.49 -2.38
CA VAL A 105 15.62 -5.41 -3.65
C VAL A 105 15.17 -3.99 -3.97
N LEU A 106 15.18 -3.09 -2.99
CA LEU A 106 14.87 -1.67 -3.17
C LEU A 106 16.01 -1.00 -3.90
N THR A 107 15.79 -0.71 -5.18
CA THR A 107 16.81 -0.22 -6.09
C THR A 107 16.81 1.31 -6.23
N VAL A 108 17.57 1.80 -7.19
CA VAL A 108 17.69 3.23 -7.51
C VAL A 108 16.32 3.89 -7.70
N GLY A 109 16.06 4.99 -7.00
CA GLY A 109 14.81 5.74 -7.04
C GLY A 109 13.91 5.51 -5.81
N ALA A 110 14.28 4.63 -4.89
CA ALA A 110 13.63 4.54 -3.59
C ALA A 110 14.12 5.70 -2.69
N GLU A 111 13.18 6.40 -2.05
CA GLU A 111 13.48 7.33 -0.98
C GLU A 111 13.47 6.56 0.34
N ILE A 112 14.63 6.45 0.99
CA ILE A 112 14.76 5.70 2.24
C ILE A 112 14.82 6.68 3.40
N ALA A 113 13.88 6.56 4.33
CA ALA A 113 13.85 7.35 5.55
C ALA A 113 14.88 6.86 6.59
N ALA A 114 15.24 7.74 7.51
CA ALA A 114 16.06 7.34 8.66
C ALA A 114 15.34 6.25 9.46
N PRO A 115 16.08 5.27 10.00
CA PRO A 115 15.48 4.23 10.84
C PRO A 115 14.77 4.84 12.05
N TYR A 116 13.59 4.32 12.36
CA TYR A 116 12.79 4.69 13.52
C TYR A 116 12.60 3.49 14.44
N THR A 117 12.88 3.65 15.72
CA THR A 117 12.58 2.60 16.71
C THR A 117 11.26 2.91 17.40
N ASP A 118 10.29 2.02 17.20
CA ASP A 118 9.00 2.11 17.86
C ASP A 118 9.17 1.93 19.38
N PRO A 119 8.84 2.92 20.21
CA PRO A 119 9.03 2.87 21.65
C PRO A 119 8.11 1.82 22.33
N THR A 120 7.04 1.41 21.68
CA THR A 120 6.08 0.45 22.22
C THR A 120 6.56 -0.99 22.03
N THR A 121 7.07 -1.29 20.85
CA THR A 121 7.48 -2.65 20.48
C THR A 121 8.99 -2.87 20.60
N GLY A 122 9.78 -1.78 20.62
CA GLY A 122 11.24 -1.82 20.56
C GLY A 122 11.79 -2.23 19.19
N ARG A 123 10.94 -2.44 18.20
CA ARG A 123 11.36 -2.83 16.85
C ARG A 123 11.86 -1.62 16.06
N THR A 124 12.91 -1.80 15.30
CA THR A 124 13.43 -0.76 14.41
C THR A 124 12.90 -0.96 12.99
N ILE A 125 12.22 0.06 12.49
CA ILE A 125 11.57 0.09 11.19
C ILE A 125 12.39 0.97 10.26
N VAL A 126 12.62 0.50 9.06
CA VAL A 126 13.13 1.30 7.93
C VAL A 126 12.01 1.43 6.92
N THR A 127 11.60 2.67 6.65
CA THR A 127 10.57 2.96 5.65
C THR A 127 11.24 3.44 4.36
N ALA A 128 10.82 2.88 3.24
CA ALA A 128 11.18 3.38 1.93
C ALA A 128 9.92 3.75 1.14
N ARG A 129 10.03 4.74 0.25
CA ARG A 129 8.98 5.10 -0.71
C ARG A 129 9.45 4.72 -2.10
N ILE A 130 8.60 3.99 -2.83
CA ILE A 130 8.88 3.53 -4.21
C ILE A 130 7.72 3.89 -5.13
N GLY A 131 7.95 3.88 -6.45
CA GLY A 131 6.92 4.20 -7.42
C GLY A 131 6.32 5.60 -7.22
N ILE A 132 7.18 6.58 -6.97
CA ILE A 132 6.78 7.95 -6.63
C ILE A 132 6.13 8.61 -7.85
N VAL A 133 4.89 9.04 -7.69
CA VAL A 133 4.11 9.74 -8.72
C VAL A 133 3.79 11.15 -8.23
N PRO A 134 4.33 12.19 -8.87
CA PRO A 134 3.98 13.57 -8.54
C PRO A 134 2.49 13.82 -8.73
N VAL A 135 1.89 14.61 -7.84
CA VAL A 135 0.54 15.12 -8.01
C VAL A 135 0.58 16.61 -8.33
N PRO A 136 -0.50 17.17 -8.89
CA PRO A 136 -0.54 18.59 -9.19
C PRO A 136 -0.21 19.45 -7.95
N PRO A 137 0.51 20.57 -8.13
CA PRO A 137 0.86 21.47 -7.03
C PRO A 137 -0.37 21.89 -6.23
N GLN A 138 -0.27 21.82 -4.91
CA GLN A 138 -1.31 22.26 -3.99
C GLN A 138 -0.74 23.37 -3.09
N SER A 139 -1.58 24.31 -2.69
CA SER A 139 -1.18 25.41 -1.82
C SER A 139 -0.67 24.88 -0.47
N GLY A 140 0.54 25.29 -0.12
CA GLY A 140 1.18 24.91 1.16
C GLY A 140 1.92 23.58 1.14
N LEU A 141 1.93 22.86 0.02
CA LEU A 141 2.66 21.59 -0.12
C LEU A 141 3.89 21.77 -1.01
N THR A 142 4.99 21.17 -0.62
CA THR A 142 6.22 21.11 -1.41
C THR A 142 6.31 19.76 -2.10
N ASP A 143 6.30 19.79 -3.44
CA ASP A 143 6.43 18.60 -4.30
C ASP A 143 5.53 17.41 -3.87
N PRO A 144 4.19 17.62 -3.80
CA PRO A 144 3.28 16.58 -3.35
C PRO A 144 3.32 15.35 -4.28
N SER A 145 3.33 14.18 -3.68
CA SER A 145 3.41 12.91 -4.44
C SER A 145 2.76 11.76 -3.69
N PHE A 146 2.25 10.79 -4.45
CA PHE A 146 1.91 9.47 -3.96
C PHE A 146 3.04 8.48 -4.22
N ALA A 147 3.12 7.46 -3.39
CA ALA A 147 4.09 6.38 -3.50
C ALA A 147 3.52 5.09 -2.90
N VAL A 148 4.25 4.00 -3.00
CA VAL A 148 4.07 2.85 -2.14
C VAL A 148 5.09 2.95 -1.00
N ALA A 149 4.62 2.95 0.24
CA ALA A 149 5.49 2.81 1.41
C ALA A 149 5.84 1.34 1.63
N VAL A 150 7.12 1.09 1.79
CA VAL A 150 7.69 -0.24 2.05
C VAL A 150 8.29 -0.21 3.46
N LEU A 151 7.77 -1.05 4.35
CA LEU A 151 8.26 -1.15 5.72
C LEU A 151 9.06 -2.44 5.87
N SER A 152 10.32 -2.30 6.21
CA SER A 152 11.21 -3.40 6.56
C SER A 152 11.63 -3.29 8.02
N TYR A 153 11.88 -4.42 8.66
CA TYR A 153 12.28 -4.48 10.05
C TYR A 153 13.69 -5.03 10.17
N THR A 154 14.50 -4.41 11.03
CA THR A 154 15.92 -4.78 11.15
C THR A 154 16.14 -6.11 11.85
N ASP A 155 15.18 -6.56 12.66
CA ASP A 155 15.22 -7.83 13.39
C ASP A 155 14.95 -9.04 12.51
N THR A 156 14.07 -8.90 11.50
CA THR A 156 13.82 -9.98 10.52
C THR A 156 14.70 -9.83 9.27
N GLY A 157 15.11 -8.61 8.94
CA GLY A 157 15.84 -8.31 7.69
C GLY A 157 14.95 -8.45 6.44
N GLU A 158 13.63 -8.39 6.60
CA GLU A 158 12.65 -8.57 5.55
C GLU A 158 11.69 -7.38 5.45
N ILE A 159 11.07 -7.23 4.28
CA ILE A 159 9.93 -6.34 4.07
C ILE A 159 8.71 -7.04 4.66
N GLU A 160 8.10 -6.43 5.68
CA GLU A 160 6.94 -7.00 6.35
C GLU A 160 5.62 -6.37 5.91
N ARG A 161 5.69 -5.12 5.36
CA ARG A 161 4.48 -4.41 4.97
C ARG A 161 4.69 -3.54 3.73
N LEU A 162 3.67 -3.49 2.88
CA LEU A 162 3.52 -2.49 1.84
C LEU A 162 2.23 -1.72 2.07
N ILE A 163 2.26 -0.39 1.90
CA ILE A 163 1.10 0.49 2.05
C ILE A 163 0.95 1.34 0.80
N ALA A 164 -0.22 1.37 0.22
CA ALA A 164 -0.49 2.15 -0.98
C ALA A 164 -1.93 2.73 -0.97
N PRO A 165 -2.12 3.97 -1.37
CA PRO A 165 -1.07 4.96 -1.60
C PRO A 165 -0.49 5.50 -0.29
N SER A 166 0.76 5.93 -0.33
CA SER A 166 1.41 6.69 0.74
C SER A 166 1.71 8.09 0.21
N SER A 167 1.13 9.11 0.83
CA SER A 167 1.38 10.50 0.47
C SER A 167 2.59 11.06 1.21
N ASN A 168 3.23 12.11 0.64
CA ASN A 168 4.22 12.92 1.34
C ASN A 168 3.66 14.27 1.82
N PHE A 169 2.36 14.49 1.64
CA PHE A 169 1.63 15.65 2.11
C PHE A 169 0.73 15.25 3.28
N GLY A 170 1.35 14.77 4.31
CA GLY A 170 0.74 14.62 5.63
C GLY A 170 1.13 15.78 6.50
N VAL A 171 0.34 16.01 7.52
CA VAL A 171 0.50 17.05 8.53
C VAL A 171 1.85 16.93 9.20
#